data_6432670e1a380341038b887692535156
#
_entry.id   6432670e1a380341038b887692535156
#
_cell.length_a   1.000
_cell.length_b   1.000
_cell.length_c   1.000
_cell.angle_alpha   90.00
_cell.angle_beta   90.00
_cell.angle_gamma   90.00
#
_symmetry.space_group_name_H-M   'P 1'
#
loop_
_entity.id
_entity.type
_entity.pdbx_description
1 polymer ?
#
loop_
_entity_poly.entity_id
_entity_poly.type
_entity_poly.pdbx_seq_one_letter_code
_entity_poly.pdbx_strand_id
1 'polypeptide(L)'
;MNALVTGASKGIGKAIAIALATAGYSVAINFRQDVTEAEKVLQLCNKYSTNNLLIQADVSNERDVMAMVETVQSQYGTLAVLINNVGIFDESDSPTNISVFETLHANNFLSAVLVTTHALPLIKSGKIVNISSIHGRLGHGRPEAAAYAAYKAALENYTKNLAKALAPHILVNAVAPGRVDTPMWGADTPEEQSKLGKAHLIKRMIRPEEVADGVLFLVKNDAICGEVLTIDGGMSLVTLG
;
A
#
# COMPACT_ATOMS: atom_id res chain seq x y z
N MET A 1 10.67 14.83 9.48
CA MET A 1 9.72 13.74 9.85
C MET A 1 10.04 12.51 9.04
N ASN A 2 9.88 11.30 9.60
CA ASN A 2 10.32 10.06 8.96
C ASN A 2 9.12 9.20 8.60
N ALA A 3 9.20 8.53 7.45
CA ALA A 3 8.17 7.63 6.94
C ALA A 3 8.78 6.26 6.56
N LEU A 4 8.01 5.20 6.71
CA LEU A 4 8.32 3.87 6.17
C LEU A 4 7.27 3.50 5.12
N VAL A 5 7.71 3.12 3.92
CA VAL A 5 6.84 2.65 2.84
C VAL A 5 7.23 1.24 2.44
N THR A 6 6.34 0.28 2.61
CA THR A 6 6.60 -1.12 2.21
C THR A 6 6.32 -1.36 0.73
N GLY A 7 7.14 -2.19 0.07
CA GLY A 7 7.01 -2.50 -1.35
C GLY A 7 7.16 -1.28 -2.25
N ALA A 8 8.12 -0.42 -1.97
CA ALA A 8 8.23 0.91 -2.58
C ALA A 8 9.13 0.96 -3.83
N SER A 9 9.63 -0.17 -4.36
CA SER A 9 10.49 -0.16 -5.56
C SER A 9 9.77 0.16 -6.87
N LYS A 10 8.43 -0.01 -6.94
CA LYS A 10 7.64 0.20 -8.15
C LYS A 10 6.17 0.54 -7.86
N GLY A 11 5.43 0.89 -8.90
CA GLY A 11 3.98 1.09 -8.84
C GLY A 11 3.54 2.13 -7.81
N ILE A 12 2.49 1.81 -7.07
CA ILE A 12 1.88 2.70 -6.05
C ILE A 12 2.90 3.06 -4.96
N GLY A 13 3.64 2.07 -4.44
CA GLY A 13 4.62 2.31 -3.37
C GLY A 13 5.72 3.28 -3.76
N LYS A 14 6.24 3.18 -5.01
CA LYS A 14 7.18 4.14 -5.60
C LYS A 14 6.59 5.56 -5.63
N ALA A 15 5.37 5.71 -6.14
CA ALA A 15 4.72 7.02 -6.22
C ALA A 15 4.51 7.63 -4.83
N ILE A 16 4.10 6.82 -3.84
CA ILE A 16 3.93 7.26 -2.45
C ILE A 16 5.26 7.69 -1.83
N ALA A 17 6.34 6.91 -2.03
CA ALA A 17 7.66 7.24 -1.49
C ALA A 17 8.16 8.59 -2.03
N ILE A 18 8.04 8.82 -3.35
CA ILE A 18 8.42 10.09 -3.99
C ILE A 18 7.54 11.24 -3.48
N ALA A 19 6.22 11.04 -3.37
CA ALA A 19 5.30 12.06 -2.90
C ALA A 19 5.58 12.46 -1.44
N LEU A 20 5.88 11.51 -0.55
CA LEU A 20 6.29 11.79 0.83
C LEU A 20 7.63 12.53 0.88
N ALA A 21 8.63 12.12 0.10
CA ALA A 21 9.91 12.83 0.01
C ALA A 21 9.72 14.28 -0.47
N THR A 22 8.90 14.49 -1.50
CA THR A 22 8.54 15.83 -1.99
C THR A 22 7.83 16.67 -0.93
N ALA A 23 7.07 16.03 -0.04
CA ALA A 23 6.41 16.70 1.09
C ALA A 23 7.35 16.93 2.30
N GLY A 24 8.65 16.63 2.18
CA GLY A 24 9.68 16.90 3.18
C GLY A 24 9.89 15.78 4.21
N TYR A 25 9.39 14.55 3.94
CA TYR A 25 9.69 13.39 4.77
C TYR A 25 11.02 12.75 4.36
N SER A 26 11.76 12.23 5.33
CA SER A 26 12.79 11.23 5.10
C SER A 26 12.11 9.86 4.98
N VAL A 27 12.34 9.14 3.91
CA VAL A 27 11.60 7.93 3.57
C VAL A 27 12.49 6.68 3.66
N ALA A 28 12.10 5.72 4.48
CA ALA A 28 12.61 4.37 4.43
C ALA A 28 11.84 3.59 3.34
N ILE A 29 12.54 3.25 2.28
CA ILE A 29 12.05 2.59 1.08
C ILE A 29 12.29 1.10 1.23
N ASN A 30 11.27 0.33 1.58
CA ASN A 30 11.38 -1.12 1.64
C ASN A 30 11.13 -1.75 0.26
N PHE A 31 11.94 -2.75 -0.06
CA PHE A 31 11.80 -3.59 -1.25
C PHE A 31 12.19 -5.05 -0.93
N ARG A 32 11.77 -6.01 -1.78
CA ARG A 32 12.09 -7.42 -1.57
C ARG A 32 13.20 -7.93 -2.50
N GLN A 33 13.08 -7.74 -3.80
CA GLN A 33 13.96 -8.37 -4.79
C GLN A 33 14.62 -7.40 -5.75
N ASP A 34 13.91 -6.39 -6.23
CA ASP A 34 14.35 -5.52 -7.31
C ASP A 34 15.16 -4.34 -6.78
N VAL A 35 16.45 -4.59 -6.52
CA VAL A 35 17.36 -3.58 -5.99
C VAL A 35 17.57 -2.43 -6.97
N THR A 36 17.67 -2.72 -8.27
CA THR A 36 17.89 -1.69 -9.29
C THR A 36 16.76 -0.67 -9.37
N GLU A 37 15.51 -1.14 -9.36
CA GLU A 37 14.37 -0.22 -9.33
C GLU A 37 14.25 0.52 -7.99
N ALA A 38 14.58 -0.14 -6.89
CA ALA A 38 14.58 0.49 -5.57
C ALA A 38 15.65 1.61 -5.45
N GLU A 39 16.84 1.41 -6.02
CA GLU A 39 17.90 2.44 -6.11
C GLU A 39 17.45 3.65 -6.94
N LYS A 40 16.73 3.43 -8.05
CA LYS A 40 16.16 4.55 -8.83
C LYS A 40 15.16 5.36 -8.00
N VAL A 41 14.34 4.69 -7.19
CA VAL A 41 13.41 5.39 -6.29
C VAL A 41 14.17 6.19 -5.23
N LEU A 42 15.21 5.60 -4.62
CA LEU A 42 16.06 6.30 -3.67
C LEU A 42 16.68 7.56 -4.28
N GLN A 43 17.22 7.47 -5.50
CA GLN A 43 17.78 8.62 -6.23
C GLN A 43 16.72 9.73 -6.47
N LEU A 44 15.48 9.34 -6.78
CA LEU A 44 14.38 10.29 -6.96
C LEU A 44 14.00 10.96 -5.64
N CYS A 45 13.90 10.23 -4.55
CA CYS A 45 13.63 10.76 -3.22
C CYS A 45 14.76 11.68 -2.72
N ASN A 46 16.01 11.35 -3.03
CA ASN A 46 17.19 12.13 -2.64
C ASN A 46 17.26 13.52 -3.29
N LYS A 47 16.43 13.80 -4.30
CA LYS A 47 16.28 15.17 -4.85
C LYS A 47 15.58 16.11 -3.86
N TYR A 48 14.83 15.57 -2.89
CA TYR A 48 14.00 16.34 -1.96
C TYR A 48 14.47 16.21 -0.51
N SER A 49 15.07 15.08 -0.15
CA SER A 49 15.61 14.79 1.18
C SER A 49 16.83 13.90 1.04
N THR A 50 17.90 14.16 1.80
CA THR A 50 19.15 13.38 1.75
C THR A 50 19.20 12.25 2.80
N ASN A 51 18.22 12.16 3.68
CA ASN A 51 18.17 11.15 4.74
C ASN A 51 17.15 10.04 4.41
N ASN A 52 17.12 9.59 3.14
CA ASN A 52 16.30 8.44 2.75
C ASN A 52 17.09 7.15 2.93
N LEU A 53 16.38 6.06 3.25
CA LEU A 53 16.97 4.74 3.45
C LEU A 53 16.43 3.76 2.41
N LEU A 54 17.29 2.83 2.00
CA LEU A 54 16.90 1.68 1.19
C LEU A 54 17.04 0.42 2.04
N ILE A 55 15.95 -0.35 2.23
CA ILE A 55 15.94 -1.49 3.13
C ILE A 55 15.36 -2.71 2.41
N GLN A 56 16.19 -3.74 2.21
CA GLN A 56 15.73 -5.01 1.67
C GLN A 56 15.15 -5.87 2.79
N ALA A 57 13.87 -6.26 2.64
CA ALA A 57 13.18 -7.17 3.55
C ALA A 57 11.94 -7.77 2.87
N ASP A 58 11.67 -9.05 3.11
CA ASP A 58 10.38 -9.66 2.80
C ASP A 58 9.41 -9.43 3.97
N VAL A 59 8.44 -8.57 3.79
CA VAL A 59 7.48 -8.21 4.86
C VAL A 59 6.47 -9.32 5.18
N SER A 60 6.46 -10.43 4.44
CA SER A 60 5.73 -11.65 4.80
C SER A 60 6.52 -12.53 5.79
N ASN A 61 7.81 -12.21 6.04
CA ASN A 61 8.69 -12.89 6.98
C ASN A 61 8.91 -12.02 8.22
N GLU A 62 8.52 -12.50 9.38
CA GLU A 62 8.61 -11.73 10.62
C GLU A 62 10.05 -11.35 11.00
N ARG A 63 11.04 -12.23 10.78
CA ARG A 63 12.45 -11.93 11.07
C ARG A 63 12.98 -10.78 10.22
N ASP A 64 12.62 -10.76 8.94
CA ASP A 64 12.99 -9.68 8.03
C ASP A 64 12.33 -8.37 8.46
N VAL A 65 11.06 -8.42 8.88
CA VAL A 65 10.34 -7.25 9.41
C VAL A 65 11.02 -6.69 10.65
N MET A 66 11.41 -7.55 11.59
CA MET A 66 12.13 -7.12 12.81
C MET A 66 13.45 -6.42 12.46
N ALA A 67 14.27 -7.02 11.60
CA ALA A 67 15.55 -6.44 11.16
C ALA A 67 15.35 -5.11 10.41
N MET A 68 14.32 -5.01 9.57
CA MET A 68 13.94 -3.77 8.91
C MET A 68 13.60 -2.67 9.92
N VAL A 69 12.75 -2.99 10.91
CA VAL A 69 12.32 -2.03 11.93
C VAL A 69 13.47 -1.61 12.84
N GLU A 70 14.37 -2.52 13.22
CA GLU A 70 15.61 -2.20 13.95
C GLU A 70 16.50 -1.22 13.17
N THR A 71 16.62 -1.42 11.85
CA THR A 71 17.33 -0.49 10.97
C THR A 71 16.67 0.89 10.96
N VAL A 72 15.33 0.95 10.83
CA VAL A 72 14.57 2.20 10.90
C VAL A 72 14.74 2.87 12.27
N GLN A 73 14.70 2.12 13.35
CA GLN A 73 14.91 2.64 14.70
C GLN A 73 16.29 3.24 14.88
N SER A 74 17.33 2.55 14.43
CA SER A 74 18.73 3.02 14.56
C SER A 74 19.00 4.30 13.76
N GLN A 75 18.38 4.43 12.57
CA GLN A 75 18.62 5.55 11.66
C GLN A 75 17.68 6.74 11.91
N TYR A 76 16.43 6.50 12.30
CA TYR A 76 15.40 7.52 12.43
C TYR A 76 14.95 7.77 13.86
N GLY A 77 15.09 6.79 14.74
CA GLY A 77 14.60 6.84 16.12
C GLY A 77 13.07 6.78 16.22
N THR A 78 12.36 7.54 15.41
CA THR A 78 10.88 7.62 15.40
C THR A 78 10.32 7.65 14.00
N LEU A 79 9.08 7.18 13.86
CA LEU A 79 8.28 7.31 12.64
C LEU A 79 7.09 8.25 12.86
N ALA A 80 6.81 9.09 11.86
CA ALA A 80 5.58 9.88 11.77
C ALA A 80 4.54 9.22 10.84
N VAL A 81 4.98 8.44 9.85
CA VAL A 81 4.10 7.82 8.86
C VAL A 81 4.54 6.38 8.58
N LEU A 82 3.58 5.46 8.61
CA LEU A 82 3.73 4.09 8.11
C LEU A 82 2.76 3.85 6.95
N ILE A 83 3.28 3.37 5.82
CA ILE A 83 2.47 2.97 4.67
C ILE A 83 2.64 1.46 4.44
N ASN A 84 1.60 0.69 4.70
CA ASN A 84 1.52 -0.71 4.36
C ASN A 84 0.97 -0.84 2.93
N ASN A 85 1.89 -0.94 1.97
CA ASN A 85 1.54 -0.95 0.55
C ASN A 85 1.72 -2.33 -0.10
N VAL A 86 2.46 -3.25 0.50
CA VAL A 86 2.68 -4.58 -0.10
C VAL A 86 1.36 -5.28 -0.37
N GLY A 87 1.26 -5.85 -1.58
CA GLY A 87 0.18 -6.69 -2.01
C GLY A 87 0.53 -7.34 -3.34
N ILE A 88 0.09 -8.58 -3.51
CA ILE A 88 0.26 -9.36 -4.74
C ILE A 88 -1.10 -9.86 -5.21
N PHE A 89 -1.19 -10.17 -6.48
CA PHE A 89 -2.30 -10.87 -7.11
C PHE A 89 -1.77 -12.18 -7.69
N ASP A 90 -2.59 -13.22 -7.72
CA ASP A 90 -2.26 -14.51 -8.30
C ASP A 90 -3.35 -14.88 -9.30
N GLU A 91 -2.96 -15.19 -10.53
CA GLU A 91 -3.89 -15.52 -11.62
C GLU A 91 -4.61 -16.86 -11.40
N SER A 92 -4.09 -17.71 -10.53
CA SER A 92 -4.72 -18.97 -10.13
C SER A 92 -5.66 -18.83 -8.93
N ASP A 93 -5.96 -17.58 -8.49
CA ASP A 93 -6.91 -17.33 -7.41
C ASP A 93 -8.30 -17.85 -7.77
N SER A 94 -8.84 -18.64 -6.86
CA SER A 94 -10.18 -19.22 -6.96
C SER A 94 -10.72 -19.52 -5.58
N PRO A 95 -12.05 -19.69 -5.41
CA PRO A 95 -12.66 -19.90 -4.10
C PRO A 95 -12.19 -21.14 -3.33
N THR A 96 -11.52 -22.08 -4.01
CA THR A 96 -11.12 -23.38 -3.43
C THR A 96 -9.61 -23.66 -3.51
N ASN A 97 -8.80 -22.73 -3.99
CA ASN A 97 -7.35 -22.89 -4.10
C ASN A 97 -6.66 -22.51 -2.78
N ILE A 98 -6.49 -23.48 -1.87
CA ILE A 98 -5.95 -23.26 -0.52
C ILE A 98 -4.54 -22.65 -0.56
N SER A 99 -3.66 -23.12 -1.44
CA SER A 99 -2.28 -22.61 -1.52
C SER A 99 -2.21 -21.12 -1.89
N VAL A 100 -3.13 -20.68 -2.73
CA VAL A 100 -3.26 -19.25 -3.07
C VAL A 100 -3.80 -18.46 -1.87
N PHE A 101 -4.78 -19.01 -1.14
CA PHE A 101 -5.25 -18.37 0.09
C PHE A 101 -4.11 -18.19 1.09
N GLU A 102 -3.26 -19.18 1.33
CA GLU A 102 -2.10 -19.08 2.23
C GLU A 102 -1.12 -17.99 1.74
N THR A 103 -0.77 -18.01 0.46
CA THR A 103 0.17 -17.06 -0.15
C THR A 103 -0.38 -15.62 -0.07
N LEU A 104 -1.63 -15.41 -0.42
CA LEU A 104 -2.26 -14.09 -0.41
C LEU A 104 -2.53 -13.62 1.03
N HIS A 105 -2.81 -14.51 1.98
CA HIS A 105 -2.86 -14.17 3.40
C HIS A 105 -1.56 -13.54 3.87
N ALA A 106 -0.44 -14.24 3.64
CA ALA A 106 0.87 -13.80 4.11
C ALA A 106 1.25 -12.42 3.52
N ASN A 107 0.99 -12.20 2.23
CA ASN A 107 1.43 -11.01 1.51
C ASN A 107 0.44 -9.83 1.59
N ASN A 108 -0.88 -10.06 1.54
CA ASN A 108 -1.87 -8.99 1.43
C ASN A 108 -2.50 -8.57 2.77
N PHE A 109 -2.32 -9.37 3.82
CA PHE A 109 -2.90 -9.08 5.12
C PHE A 109 -1.88 -9.20 6.26
N LEU A 110 -1.29 -10.39 6.47
CA LEU A 110 -0.40 -10.64 7.59
C LEU A 110 0.84 -9.74 7.55
N SER A 111 1.38 -9.44 6.37
CA SER A 111 2.49 -8.49 6.19
C SER A 111 2.20 -7.12 6.80
N ALA A 112 1.00 -6.57 6.59
CA ALA A 112 0.60 -5.30 7.19
C ALA A 112 0.47 -5.39 8.73
N VAL A 113 -0.01 -6.54 9.23
CA VAL A 113 -0.09 -6.80 10.68
C VAL A 113 1.31 -6.87 11.29
N LEU A 114 2.23 -7.63 10.68
CA LEU A 114 3.62 -7.78 11.15
C LEU A 114 4.34 -6.42 11.17
N VAL A 115 4.32 -5.70 10.05
CA VAL A 115 5.00 -4.40 9.96
C VAL A 115 4.41 -3.41 10.95
N THR A 116 3.09 -3.34 11.07
CA THR A 116 2.43 -2.45 12.03
C THR A 116 2.83 -2.80 13.46
N THR A 117 2.76 -4.08 13.84
CA THR A 117 3.07 -4.54 15.20
C THR A 117 4.49 -4.15 15.61
N HIS A 118 5.47 -4.43 14.76
CA HIS A 118 6.88 -4.15 15.09
C HIS A 118 7.24 -2.65 14.95
N ALA A 119 6.62 -1.90 14.03
CA ALA A 119 6.88 -0.48 13.86
C ALA A 119 6.12 0.42 14.86
N LEU A 120 5.03 -0.07 15.46
CA LEU A 120 4.18 0.72 16.37
C LEU A 120 4.94 1.38 17.53
N PRO A 121 5.93 0.74 18.18
CA PRO A 121 6.72 1.39 19.23
C PRO A 121 7.49 2.63 18.78
N LEU A 122 7.76 2.78 17.48
CA LEU A 122 8.44 3.94 16.90
C LEU A 122 7.48 5.11 16.60
N ILE A 123 6.17 4.87 16.62
CA ILE A 123 5.14 5.85 16.26
C ILE A 123 4.48 6.37 17.54
N LYS A 124 4.99 7.45 18.09
CA LYS A 124 4.40 8.10 19.28
C LYS A 124 3.13 8.90 18.94
N SER A 125 3.17 9.57 17.82
CA SER A 125 2.05 10.32 17.21
C SER A 125 2.27 10.35 15.72
N GLY A 126 1.24 9.99 14.93
CA GLY A 126 1.43 9.89 13.48
C GLY A 126 0.27 9.27 12.73
N LYS A 127 0.58 8.76 11.55
CA LYS A 127 -0.39 8.20 10.61
C LYS A 127 0.01 6.80 10.15
N ILE A 128 -0.98 5.92 10.03
CA ILE A 128 -0.82 4.63 9.35
C ILE A 128 -1.82 4.62 8.17
N VAL A 129 -1.33 4.33 6.96
CA VAL A 129 -2.20 4.17 5.79
C VAL A 129 -1.97 2.79 5.18
N ASN A 130 -3.04 2.02 5.07
CA ASN A 130 -3.05 0.69 4.45
C ASN A 130 -3.54 0.80 3.00
N ILE A 131 -2.84 0.16 2.05
CA ILE A 131 -3.28 0.11 0.66
C ILE A 131 -4.13 -1.14 0.45
N SER A 132 -5.45 -0.93 0.44
CA SER A 132 -6.46 -1.95 0.17
C SER A 132 -6.72 -2.08 -1.33
N SER A 133 -7.94 -2.34 -1.72
CA SER A 133 -8.44 -2.40 -3.10
C SER A 133 -9.96 -2.28 -3.09
N ILE A 134 -10.54 -1.76 -4.16
CA ILE A 134 -12.00 -1.84 -4.35
C ILE A 134 -12.53 -3.28 -4.31
N HIS A 135 -11.71 -4.28 -4.64
CA HIS A 135 -12.11 -5.69 -4.53
C HIS A 135 -12.48 -6.11 -3.12
N GLY A 136 -11.94 -5.49 -2.08
CA GLY A 136 -12.37 -5.71 -0.70
C GLY A 136 -13.78 -5.18 -0.39
N ARG A 137 -14.37 -4.39 -1.29
CA ARG A 137 -15.64 -3.68 -1.10
C ARG A 137 -16.74 -4.05 -2.12
N LEU A 138 -16.36 -4.70 -3.23
CA LEU A 138 -17.31 -5.07 -4.28
C LEU A 138 -18.27 -6.15 -3.79
N GLY A 139 -19.54 -5.83 -3.73
CA GLY A 139 -20.60 -6.73 -3.24
C GLY A 139 -21.04 -7.83 -4.21
N HIS A 140 -20.56 -7.81 -5.46
CA HIS A 140 -21.02 -8.75 -6.51
C HIS A 140 -20.13 -9.99 -6.65
N GLY A 141 -19.04 -10.09 -5.85
CA GLY A 141 -18.11 -11.21 -5.90
C GLY A 141 -17.28 -11.24 -7.20
N ARG A 142 -16.13 -11.87 -7.12
CA ARG A 142 -15.25 -12.14 -8.27
C ARG A 142 -14.48 -13.43 -7.98
N PRO A 143 -14.92 -14.57 -8.53
CA PRO A 143 -14.31 -15.88 -8.26
C PRO A 143 -12.80 -15.90 -8.55
N GLU A 144 -12.33 -15.18 -9.59
CA GLU A 144 -10.90 -15.10 -9.97
C GLU A 144 -10.07 -14.17 -9.07
N ALA A 145 -10.65 -13.68 -7.99
CA ALA A 145 -9.99 -12.83 -7.00
C ALA A 145 -10.54 -13.10 -5.59
N ALA A 146 -10.94 -14.33 -5.31
CA ALA A 146 -11.65 -14.69 -4.08
C ALA A 146 -10.80 -14.47 -2.83
N ALA A 147 -9.57 -14.99 -2.81
CA ALA A 147 -8.62 -14.81 -1.71
C ALA A 147 -8.15 -13.36 -1.65
N TYR A 148 -7.81 -12.75 -2.80
CA TYR A 148 -7.39 -11.36 -2.87
C TYR A 148 -8.44 -10.42 -2.27
N ALA A 149 -9.70 -10.56 -2.70
CA ALA A 149 -10.81 -9.73 -2.22
C ALA A 149 -11.04 -9.94 -0.71
N ALA A 150 -11.02 -11.19 -0.24
CA ALA A 150 -11.19 -11.51 1.18
C ALA A 150 -10.12 -10.83 2.05
N TYR A 151 -8.84 -10.88 1.66
CA TYR A 151 -7.78 -10.27 2.46
C TYR A 151 -7.72 -8.75 2.34
N LYS A 152 -8.14 -8.17 1.23
CA LYS A 152 -8.32 -6.71 1.15
C LYS A 152 -9.50 -6.23 2.00
N ALA A 153 -10.59 -6.98 2.08
CA ALA A 153 -11.67 -6.71 3.03
C ALA A 153 -11.22 -6.86 4.50
N ALA A 154 -10.43 -7.91 4.80
CA ALA A 154 -9.84 -8.09 6.13
C ALA A 154 -8.94 -6.91 6.52
N LEU A 155 -8.13 -6.38 5.58
CA LEU A 155 -7.27 -5.22 5.79
C LEU A 155 -8.07 -3.94 6.09
N GLU A 156 -9.22 -3.74 5.43
CA GLU A 156 -10.11 -2.62 5.71
C GLU A 156 -10.74 -2.71 7.11
N ASN A 157 -11.17 -3.92 7.52
CA ASN A 157 -11.67 -4.13 8.86
C ASN A 157 -10.58 -3.93 9.92
N TYR A 158 -9.37 -4.46 9.68
CA TYR A 158 -8.20 -4.25 10.53
C TYR A 158 -7.86 -2.76 10.68
N THR A 159 -7.92 -1.98 9.60
CA THR A 159 -7.75 -0.52 9.61
C THR A 159 -8.69 0.16 10.61
N LYS A 160 -9.97 -0.18 10.59
CA LYS A 160 -10.98 0.40 11.50
C LYS A 160 -10.74 0.02 12.96
N ASN A 161 -10.33 -1.24 13.21
CA ASN A 161 -9.99 -1.70 14.56
C ASN A 161 -8.74 -1.01 15.11
N LEU A 162 -7.69 -0.87 14.29
CA LEU A 162 -6.49 -0.11 14.67
C LEU A 162 -6.81 1.36 14.93
N ALA A 163 -7.61 2.00 14.07
CA ALA A 163 -8.02 3.38 14.26
C ALA A 163 -8.70 3.58 15.61
N LYS A 164 -9.61 2.68 15.98
CA LYS A 164 -10.30 2.73 17.28
C LYS A 164 -9.36 2.49 18.47
N ALA A 165 -8.35 1.63 18.30
CA ALA A 165 -7.42 1.29 19.36
C ALA A 165 -6.33 2.34 19.59
N LEU A 166 -5.91 3.08 18.54
CA LEU A 166 -4.72 3.92 18.57
C LEU A 166 -5.02 5.43 18.58
N ALA A 167 -6.26 5.84 18.27
CA ALA A 167 -6.64 7.24 18.37
C ALA A 167 -6.66 7.70 19.86
N PRO A 168 -6.39 9.00 20.13
CA PRO A 168 -6.16 10.08 19.18
C PRO A 168 -4.71 10.23 18.71
N HIS A 169 -3.78 9.42 19.24
CA HIS A 169 -2.35 9.61 18.99
C HIS A 169 -1.92 9.17 17.59
N ILE A 170 -2.50 8.08 17.08
CA ILE A 170 -2.19 7.57 15.76
C ILE A 170 -3.49 7.42 14.98
N LEU A 171 -3.59 8.13 13.84
CA LEU A 171 -4.75 8.04 12.97
C LEU A 171 -4.49 7.00 11.87
N VAL A 172 -5.35 6.01 11.82
CA VAL A 172 -5.22 4.88 10.89
C VAL A 172 -6.31 4.95 9.84
N ASN A 173 -5.93 4.92 8.55
CA ASN A 173 -6.83 4.96 7.43
C ASN A 173 -6.40 3.96 6.35
N ALA A 174 -7.20 3.77 5.34
CA ALA A 174 -6.84 3.01 4.15
C ALA A 174 -7.18 3.78 2.86
N VAL A 175 -6.53 3.39 1.78
CA VAL A 175 -6.91 3.75 0.42
C VAL A 175 -7.33 2.48 -0.30
N ALA A 176 -8.44 2.51 -1.04
CA ALA A 176 -8.94 1.42 -1.87
C ALA A 176 -8.89 1.84 -3.35
N PRO A 177 -7.78 1.53 -4.07
CA PRO A 177 -7.66 1.87 -5.47
C PRO A 177 -8.49 0.93 -6.36
N GLY A 178 -8.87 1.43 -7.55
CA GLY A 178 -9.30 0.63 -8.69
C GLY A 178 -8.10 0.01 -9.42
N ARG A 179 -8.21 -0.12 -10.76
CA ARG A 179 -7.07 -0.58 -11.59
C ARG A 179 -6.09 0.57 -11.78
N VAL A 180 -4.91 0.43 -11.19
CA VAL A 180 -3.83 1.41 -11.26
C VAL A 180 -2.82 0.95 -12.30
N ASP A 181 -2.33 1.86 -13.13
CA ASP A 181 -1.29 1.60 -14.13
C ASP A 181 0.04 1.26 -13.46
N THR A 182 0.27 -0.03 -13.29
CA THR A 182 1.42 -0.59 -12.59
C THR A 182 1.83 -1.90 -13.26
N PRO A 183 3.08 -2.35 -13.05
CA PRO A 183 3.54 -3.64 -13.58
C PRO A 183 2.71 -4.86 -13.15
N MET A 184 1.89 -4.74 -12.10
CA MET A 184 0.98 -5.82 -11.66
C MET A 184 -0.01 -6.25 -12.75
N TRP A 185 -0.36 -5.35 -13.67
CA TRP A 185 -1.34 -5.62 -14.73
C TRP A 185 -0.73 -6.11 -16.03
N GLY A 186 0.61 -6.04 -16.19
CA GLY A 186 1.31 -6.42 -17.43
C GLY A 186 0.79 -5.68 -18.67
N ALA A 187 0.23 -4.48 -18.48
CA ALA A 187 -0.31 -3.67 -19.58
C ALA A 187 0.79 -2.81 -20.18
N ASP A 188 1.58 -3.38 -21.08
CA ASP A 188 2.76 -2.74 -21.67
C ASP A 188 2.42 -1.93 -22.93
N THR A 189 1.20 -2.08 -23.47
CA THR A 189 0.76 -1.35 -24.67
C THR A 189 -0.39 -0.38 -24.38
N PRO A 190 -0.52 0.73 -25.16
CA PRO A 190 -1.66 1.64 -25.04
C PRO A 190 -3.02 0.97 -25.22
N GLU A 191 -3.10 -0.07 -26.06
CA GLU A 191 -4.31 -0.84 -26.32
C GLU A 191 -4.73 -1.63 -25.07
N GLU A 192 -3.78 -2.30 -24.38
CA GLU A 192 -4.03 -3.04 -23.15
C GLU A 192 -4.44 -2.08 -22.01
N GLN A 193 -3.74 -0.96 -21.87
CA GLN A 193 -4.10 0.07 -20.91
C GLN A 193 -5.51 0.63 -21.16
N SER A 194 -5.85 0.88 -22.44
CA SER A 194 -7.19 1.32 -22.84
C SER A 194 -8.25 0.26 -22.52
N LYS A 195 -7.97 -1.01 -22.78
CA LYS A 195 -8.89 -2.12 -22.47
C LYS A 195 -9.15 -2.22 -20.96
N LEU A 196 -8.11 -2.16 -20.15
CA LEU A 196 -8.23 -2.18 -18.67
C LEU A 196 -8.93 -0.91 -18.16
N GLY A 197 -8.70 0.23 -18.80
CA GLY A 197 -9.30 1.52 -18.45
C GLY A 197 -10.81 1.58 -18.66
N LYS A 198 -11.38 0.75 -19.57
CA LYS A 198 -12.84 0.72 -19.83
C LYS A 198 -13.68 0.38 -18.60
N ALA A 199 -13.10 -0.33 -17.62
CA ALA A 199 -13.77 -0.65 -16.37
C ALA A 199 -14.06 0.56 -15.49
N HIS A 200 -13.40 1.69 -15.71
CA HIS A 200 -13.60 2.93 -14.97
C HIS A 200 -14.58 3.86 -15.70
N LEU A 201 -15.35 4.65 -14.95
CA LEU A 201 -16.17 5.72 -15.52
C LEU A 201 -15.31 6.79 -16.20
N ILE A 202 -14.12 7.06 -15.67
CA ILE A 202 -13.15 8.00 -16.25
C ILE A 202 -12.47 7.47 -17.52
N LYS A 203 -12.75 6.24 -17.96
CA LYS A 203 -12.29 5.59 -19.21
C LYS A 203 -10.76 5.50 -19.37
N ARG A 204 -10.02 5.45 -18.28
CA ARG A 204 -8.59 5.18 -18.22
C ARG A 204 -8.22 4.48 -16.92
N MET A 205 -7.06 3.86 -16.90
CA MET A 205 -6.46 3.41 -15.64
C MET A 205 -6.12 4.61 -14.74
N ILE A 206 -6.07 4.36 -13.45
CA ILE A 206 -5.63 5.33 -12.44
C ILE A 206 -4.11 5.39 -12.47
N ARG A 207 -3.54 6.59 -12.40
CA ARG A 207 -2.09 6.73 -12.29
C ARG A 207 -1.65 6.48 -10.84
N PRO A 208 -0.47 5.88 -10.62
CA PRO A 208 0.07 5.69 -9.27
C PRO A 208 0.14 6.99 -8.45
N GLU A 209 0.42 8.12 -9.11
CA GLU A 209 0.49 9.45 -8.49
C GLU A 209 -0.87 9.88 -7.92
N GLU A 210 -1.98 9.54 -8.58
CA GLU A 210 -3.33 9.87 -8.10
C GLU A 210 -3.67 9.10 -6.81
N VAL A 211 -3.14 7.88 -6.66
CA VAL A 211 -3.22 7.13 -5.40
C VAL A 211 -2.33 7.76 -4.33
N ALA A 212 -1.13 8.17 -4.69
CA ALA A 212 -0.19 8.84 -3.78
C ALA A 212 -0.75 10.18 -3.27
N ASP A 213 -1.45 10.94 -4.10
CA ASP A 213 -2.15 12.17 -3.69
C ASP A 213 -3.21 11.90 -2.62
N GLY A 214 -3.98 10.82 -2.78
CA GLY A 214 -4.95 10.40 -1.77
C GLY A 214 -4.29 9.95 -0.47
N VAL A 215 -3.16 9.26 -0.54
CA VAL A 215 -2.36 8.93 0.66
C VAL A 215 -1.85 10.19 1.34
N LEU A 216 -1.29 11.15 0.61
CA LEU A 216 -0.84 12.44 1.16
C LEU A 216 -1.99 13.23 1.79
N PHE A 217 -3.17 13.21 1.19
CA PHE A 217 -4.37 13.82 1.76
C PHE A 217 -4.67 13.23 3.15
N LEU A 218 -4.67 11.90 3.29
CA LEU A 218 -4.90 11.23 4.58
C LEU A 218 -3.76 11.51 5.59
N VAL A 219 -2.52 11.60 5.13
CA VAL A 219 -1.36 11.90 5.98
C VAL A 219 -1.42 13.34 6.54
N LYS A 220 -1.89 14.30 5.74
CA LYS A 220 -1.96 15.72 6.12
C LYS A 220 -3.23 16.11 6.88
N ASN A 221 -4.27 15.28 6.85
CA ASN A 221 -5.57 15.59 7.45
C ASN A 221 -5.69 14.93 8.85
N ASP A 222 -5.89 15.75 9.88
CA ASP A 222 -6.01 15.30 11.27
C ASP A 222 -7.45 15.00 11.71
N ALA A 223 -8.43 15.18 10.81
CA ALA A 223 -9.84 14.91 11.11
C ALA A 223 -10.35 13.56 10.56
N ILE A 224 -9.50 12.81 9.82
CA ILE A 224 -9.90 11.54 9.21
C ILE A 224 -9.26 10.38 9.97
N CYS A 225 -10.09 9.48 10.49
CA CYS A 225 -9.67 8.32 11.27
C CYS A 225 -10.63 7.14 11.03
N GLY A 226 -10.08 5.99 10.65
CA GLY A 226 -10.85 4.77 10.36
C GLY A 226 -11.52 4.76 8.99
N GLU A 227 -11.17 5.71 8.11
CA GLU A 227 -11.76 5.83 6.77
C GLU A 227 -11.03 4.93 5.75
N VAL A 228 -11.78 4.50 4.75
CA VAL A 228 -11.27 3.82 3.56
C VAL A 228 -11.57 4.69 2.33
N LEU A 229 -10.61 5.50 1.95
CA LEU A 229 -10.72 6.42 0.82
C LEU A 229 -10.68 5.65 -0.50
N THR A 230 -11.78 5.68 -1.25
CA THR A 230 -11.86 5.04 -2.57
C THR A 230 -11.26 5.95 -3.64
N ILE A 231 -10.33 5.39 -4.43
CA ILE A 231 -9.72 6.05 -5.60
C ILE A 231 -9.80 5.06 -6.76
N ASP A 232 -10.96 4.97 -7.39
CA ASP A 232 -11.27 3.92 -8.35
C ASP A 232 -11.80 4.43 -9.71
N GLY A 233 -11.79 5.75 -9.93
CA GLY A 233 -12.31 6.32 -11.16
C GLY A 233 -13.76 5.96 -11.46
N GLY A 234 -14.55 5.65 -10.42
CA GLY A 234 -15.93 5.21 -10.52
C GLY A 234 -16.10 3.75 -10.92
N MET A 235 -15.05 2.92 -10.84
CA MET A 235 -15.14 1.50 -11.21
C MET A 235 -16.14 0.73 -10.33
N SER A 236 -16.24 1.03 -9.05
CA SER A 236 -17.18 0.39 -8.12
C SER A 236 -18.66 0.75 -8.37
N LEU A 237 -18.92 1.78 -9.18
CA LEU A 237 -20.25 2.21 -9.57
C LEU A 237 -20.72 1.59 -10.90
N VAL A 238 -19.83 0.93 -11.62
CA VAL A 238 -20.16 0.25 -12.87
C VAL A 238 -20.76 -1.11 -12.52
N THR A 239 -22.04 -1.25 -12.73
CA THR A 239 -22.68 -2.59 -12.74
C THR A 239 -22.13 -3.37 -13.93
N LEU A 240 -21.45 -4.46 -13.65
CA LEU A 240 -21.07 -5.43 -14.70
C LEU A 240 -22.39 -6.08 -15.13
N GLY A 241 -22.92 -5.62 -16.28
CA GLY A 241 -24.05 -6.25 -16.95
C GLY A 241 -23.63 -7.55 -17.59
#